data_a16d14bffb7f715e67baf8e04f85f300
#
_entry.id   a16d14bffb7f715e67baf8e04f85f300
#
_cell.length_a   1.000
_cell.length_b   1.000
_cell.length_c   1.000
_cell.angle_alpha   90.00
_cell.angle_beta   90.00
_cell.angle_gamma   90.00
#
_symmetry.space_group_name_H-M   'P 1'
#
loop_
_entity.id
_entity.type
_entity.pdbx_description
1 polymer ?
#
loop_
_entity_poly.entity_id
_entity_poly.type
_entity_poly.pdbx_seq_one_letter_code
_entity_poly.pdbx_strand_id
1 'polypeptide(L)'
;MERINSKMDSNMTSNVKDIICGAFKFESTYEARVKYILSKLNSMYAKYNWTISVFDCGYSCASHSDNMYFFCIMDHLCVSISGTR
;
A
#
# COMPACT_ATOMS: atom_id res chain seq x y z
N MET A 1 4.34 7.73 -9.11
CA MET A 1 4.22 6.32 -8.65
C MET A 1 4.85 5.42 -9.70
N GLU A 2 5.82 4.64 -9.31
CA GLU A 2 6.61 3.80 -10.20
C GLU A 2 6.59 2.34 -9.79
N ARG A 3 6.93 1.46 -10.72
CA ARG A 3 7.09 0.02 -10.51
C ARG A 3 5.91 -0.63 -9.81
N ILE A 4 4.72 -0.31 -10.29
CA ILE A 4 3.49 -0.85 -9.72
C ILE A 4 3.41 -2.33 -10.03
N ASN A 5 3.22 -3.14 -8.98
CA ASN A 5 2.99 -4.57 -9.10
C ASN A 5 1.83 -4.92 -8.19
N SER A 6 0.74 -5.42 -8.76
CA SER A 6 -0.48 -5.63 -8.02
C SER A 6 -1.11 -6.97 -8.38
N LYS A 7 -1.56 -7.68 -7.36
CA LYS A 7 -2.37 -8.88 -7.51
C LYS A 7 -3.83 -8.63 -7.15
N MET A 8 -4.21 -7.37 -7.06
CA MET A 8 -5.58 -6.94 -6.81
C MET A 8 -6.32 -6.75 -8.13
N ASP A 9 -7.65 -6.78 -8.11
CA ASP A 9 -8.41 -6.46 -9.31
C ASP A 9 -8.24 -4.98 -9.68
N SER A 10 -8.70 -4.59 -10.87
CA SER A 10 -8.45 -3.23 -11.37
C SER A 10 -9.14 -2.14 -10.55
N ASN A 11 -10.33 -2.41 -10.01
CA ASN A 11 -11.01 -1.43 -9.16
C ASN A 11 -10.27 -1.22 -7.85
N MET A 12 -9.89 -2.30 -7.19
CA MET A 12 -9.15 -2.23 -5.93
C MET A 12 -7.77 -1.60 -6.15
N THR A 13 -7.09 -1.96 -7.22
CA THR A 13 -5.79 -1.36 -7.57
C THR A 13 -5.92 0.15 -7.73
N SER A 14 -6.94 0.61 -8.44
CA SER A 14 -7.18 2.05 -8.62
C SER A 14 -7.43 2.75 -7.28
N ASN A 15 -8.26 2.16 -6.43
CA ASN A 15 -8.55 2.72 -5.12
C ASN A 15 -7.31 2.78 -4.23
N VAL A 16 -6.49 1.74 -4.24
CA VAL A 16 -5.25 1.71 -3.46
C VAL A 16 -4.26 2.76 -3.95
N LYS A 17 -4.16 2.96 -5.26
CA LYS A 17 -3.32 4.04 -5.81
C LYS A 17 -3.76 5.40 -5.28
N ASP A 18 -5.06 5.68 -5.29
CA ASP A 18 -5.59 6.95 -4.80
C ASP A 18 -5.31 7.13 -3.31
N ILE A 19 -5.47 6.07 -2.53
CA ILE A 19 -5.19 6.10 -1.09
C ILE A 19 -3.71 6.42 -0.85
N ILE A 20 -2.81 5.77 -1.56
CA ILE A 20 -1.37 6.01 -1.40
C ILE A 20 -1.02 7.45 -1.79
N CYS A 21 -1.55 7.93 -2.90
CA CYS A 21 -1.32 9.32 -3.32
C CYS A 21 -1.81 10.30 -2.26
N GLY A 22 -2.97 10.06 -1.66
CA GLY A 22 -3.49 10.87 -0.57
C GLY A 22 -2.60 10.85 0.66
N ALA A 23 -2.11 9.66 1.04
CA ALA A 23 -1.22 9.53 2.18
C ALA A 23 0.05 10.34 1.99
N PHE A 24 0.66 10.30 0.82
CA PHE A 24 1.88 11.05 0.55
C PHE A 24 1.64 12.55 0.37
N LYS A 25 0.43 12.93 0.00
CA LYS A 25 0.06 14.34 -0.14
C LYS A 25 -0.21 15.00 1.21
N PHE A 26 -0.90 14.30 2.12
CA PHE A 26 -1.38 14.89 3.36
C PHE A 26 -0.51 14.57 4.57
N GLU A 27 0.32 13.54 4.50
CA GLU A 27 1.15 13.12 5.63
C GLU A 27 2.62 13.13 5.22
N SER A 28 3.50 13.43 6.19
CA SER A 28 4.92 13.59 5.92
C SER A 28 5.82 12.56 6.60
N THR A 29 5.28 11.75 7.52
CA THR A 29 6.05 10.73 8.22
C THR A 29 5.62 9.33 7.79
N TYR A 30 6.52 8.36 7.95
CA TYR A 30 6.21 6.96 7.62
C TYR A 30 5.02 6.46 8.44
N GLU A 31 5.05 6.72 9.74
CA GLU A 31 4.00 6.27 10.64
C GLU A 31 2.64 6.86 10.27
N ALA A 32 2.58 8.15 10.00
CA ALA A 32 1.33 8.81 9.63
C ALA A 32 0.81 8.32 8.29
N ARG A 33 1.69 8.06 7.33
CA ARG A 33 1.31 7.50 6.04
C ARG A 33 0.73 6.10 6.17
N VAL A 34 1.36 5.25 6.97
CA VAL A 34 0.86 3.90 7.23
C VAL A 34 -0.52 3.96 7.88
N LYS A 35 -0.69 4.79 8.89
CA LYS A 35 -1.99 4.96 9.55
C LYS A 35 -3.07 5.47 8.60
N TYR A 36 -2.73 6.42 7.75
CA TYR A 36 -3.67 6.95 6.77
C TYR A 36 -4.15 5.83 5.83
N ILE A 37 -3.21 5.08 5.27
CA ILE A 37 -3.53 3.99 4.34
C ILE A 37 -4.37 2.92 5.05
N LEU A 38 -3.97 2.52 6.24
CA LEU A 38 -4.69 1.49 7.00
C LEU A 38 -6.12 1.92 7.32
N SER A 39 -6.29 3.17 7.74
CA SER A 39 -7.61 3.71 8.06
C SER A 39 -8.54 3.68 6.84
N LYS A 40 -8.03 4.10 5.68
CA LYS A 40 -8.82 4.10 4.45
C LYS A 40 -9.17 2.68 3.99
N LEU A 41 -8.21 1.76 4.07
CA LEU A 41 -8.45 0.38 3.67
C LEU A 41 -9.44 -0.31 4.60
N ASN A 42 -9.34 -0.07 5.91
CA ASN A 42 -10.32 -0.62 6.85
C ASN A 42 -11.72 -0.06 6.63
N SER A 43 -11.83 1.18 6.19
CA SER A 43 -13.12 1.79 5.88
C SER A 43 -13.73 1.20 4.60
N MET A 44 -12.92 0.97 3.58
CA MET A 44 -13.40 0.51 2.28
C MET A 44 -13.49 -1.01 2.17
N TYR A 45 -12.58 -1.73 2.81
CA TYR A 45 -12.45 -3.18 2.68
C TYR A 45 -12.27 -3.81 4.07
N ALA A 46 -13.27 -3.66 4.92
CA ALA A 46 -13.19 -4.04 6.34
C ALA A 46 -13.04 -5.55 6.57
N LYS A 47 -13.37 -6.38 5.59
CA LYS A 47 -13.31 -7.83 5.75
C LYS A 47 -11.90 -8.42 5.61
N TYR A 48 -10.92 -7.59 5.25
CA TYR A 48 -9.53 -8.04 5.10
C TYR A 48 -8.68 -7.58 6.29
N ASN A 49 -7.68 -8.37 6.61
CA ASN A 49 -6.62 -7.96 7.52
C ASN A 49 -5.49 -7.36 6.68
N TRP A 50 -5.19 -6.10 6.91
CA TRP A 50 -4.24 -5.36 6.09
C TRP A 50 -2.88 -5.27 6.77
N THR A 51 -1.83 -5.52 5.99
CA THR A 51 -0.44 -5.30 6.40
C THR A 51 0.15 -4.26 5.45
N ILE A 52 0.66 -3.18 6.02
CA ILE A 52 1.16 -2.05 5.25
C ILE A 52 2.58 -1.73 5.70
N SER A 53 3.47 -1.59 4.74
CA SER A 53 4.86 -1.22 5.00
C SER A 53 5.27 -0.09 4.06
N VAL A 54 5.92 0.92 4.62
CA VAL A 54 6.56 1.99 3.86
C VAL A 54 8.02 1.99 4.29
N PHE A 55 8.92 1.77 3.34
CA PHE A 55 10.33 1.61 3.67
C PHE A 55 11.23 2.14 2.55
N ASP A 56 12.51 2.26 2.87
CA ASP A 56 13.50 2.75 1.92
C ASP A 56 13.74 1.72 0.82
N CYS A 57 13.73 2.16 -0.43
CA CYS A 57 13.89 1.28 -1.59
C CYS A 57 15.28 0.67 -1.76
N GLY A 58 16.20 0.93 -0.86
CA GLY A 58 17.52 0.30 -0.88
C GLY A 58 17.49 -1.19 -0.53
N TYR A 59 16.36 -1.70 -0.07
CA TYR A 59 16.22 -3.11 0.29
C TYR A 59 15.24 -3.79 -0.64
N SER A 60 15.65 -4.90 -1.20
CA SER A 60 14.74 -5.71 -1.98
C SER A 60 13.90 -6.54 -1.02
N CYS A 61 12.63 -6.26 -1.01
CA CYS A 61 11.68 -6.97 -0.19
C CYS A 61 10.63 -7.55 -1.10
N ALA A 62 10.76 -8.77 -1.45
CA ALA A 62 9.77 -9.38 -2.31
C ALA A 62 9.34 -10.71 -1.77
N SER A 63 8.71 -10.73 -0.62
CA SER A 63 8.00 -11.93 -0.23
C SER A 63 6.54 -11.72 -0.52
N HIS A 64 6.10 -12.23 -1.64
CA HIS A 64 4.70 -12.21 -1.98
C HIS A 64 4.13 -13.56 -1.67
N SER A 65 3.26 -13.62 -0.68
CA SER A 65 2.43 -14.79 -0.46
C SER A 65 1.34 -14.84 -1.56
N ASP A 66 0.55 -15.89 -1.57
CA ASP A 66 -0.58 -16.03 -2.49
C ASP A 66 -1.72 -15.05 -2.20
N ASN A 67 -1.54 -14.16 -1.25
CA ASN A 67 -2.53 -13.19 -0.84
C ASN A 67 -2.58 -12.00 -1.80
N MET A 68 -3.65 -11.22 -1.71
CA MET A 68 -3.72 -9.96 -2.43
C MET A 68 -2.59 -9.05 -1.98
N TYR A 69 -1.91 -8.45 -2.93
CA TYR A 69 -0.88 -7.48 -2.61
C TYR A 69 -0.85 -6.34 -3.61
N PHE A 70 -0.29 -5.25 -3.18
CA PHE A 70 0.02 -4.09 -4.00
C PHE A 70 1.40 -3.59 -3.60
N PHE A 71 2.24 -3.34 -4.58
CA PHE A 71 3.58 -2.77 -4.36
C PHE A 71 3.80 -1.63 -5.34
N CYS A 72 4.40 -0.56 -4.86
CA CYS A 72 4.84 0.53 -5.73
C CYS A 72 6.00 1.28 -5.11
N ILE A 73 6.62 2.15 -5.92
CA ILE A 73 7.61 3.11 -5.46
C ILE A 73 6.97 4.50 -5.56
N MET A 74 7.01 5.23 -4.47
CA MET A 74 6.46 6.58 -4.36
C MET A 74 7.43 7.46 -3.61
N ASP A 75 7.88 8.57 -4.23
CA ASP A 75 8.85 9.50 -3.63
C ASP A 75 10.09 8.80 -3.09
N HIS A 76 10.66 7.90 -3.88
CA HIS A 76 11.84 7.11 -3.53
C HIS A 76 11.63 6.11 -2.38
N LEU A 77 10.39 5.91 -1.97
CA LEU A 77 10.03 4.94 -0.93
C LEU A 77 9.26 3.79 -1.52
N CYS A 78 9.49 2.61 -0.98
CA CYS A 78 8.72 1.41 -1.34
C CYS A 78 7.48 1.34 -0.47
N VAL A 79 6.34 1.12 -1.09
CA VAL A 79 5.06 0.92 -0.39
C VAL A 79 4.57 -0.48 -0.70
N SER A 80 4.35 -1.25 0.34
CA SER A 80 3.86 -2.63 0.22
C SER A 80 2.59 -2.78 1.03
N ILE A 81 1.55 -3.28 0.40
CA ILE A 81 0.25 -3.49 1.03
C ILE A 81 -0.18 -4.91 0.72
N SER A 82 -0.55 -5.67 1.74
CA SER A 82 -1.12 -6.99 1.53
C SER A 82 -2.37 -7.17 2.37
N GLY A 83 -3.32 -7.92 1.84
CA GLY A 83 -4.58 -8.21 2.51
C GLY A 83 -4.83 -9.70 2.59
N THR A 84 -5.27 -10.16 3.76
CA THR A 84 -5.67 -11.54 3.99
C THR A 84 -7.06 -11.56 4.60
N ARG A 85 -7.80 -12.59 4.31
CA ARG A 85 -9.10 -12.80 4.95
C ARG A 85 -8.97 -13.50 6.29
#